data_a1bdfed38d25477726541812ff774b23
#
_entry.id   a1bdfed38d25477726541812ff774b23
#
_cell.length_a   1.000
_cell.length_b   1.000
_cell.length_c   1.000
_cell.angle_alpha   90.00
_cell.angle_beta   90.00
_cell.angle_gamma   90.00
#
_symmetry.space_group_name_H-M   'P 1'
#
loop_
_entity.id
_entity.type
_entity.pdbx_description
1 polymer ?
#
loop_
_entity_poly.entity_id
_entity_poly.type
_entity_poly.pdbx_seq_one_letter_code
_entity_poly.pdbx_strand_id
1 'polypeptide(L)' 'GAKLMWEIIGSIVIFIFGLLLFFKPELIWRIKHSWDVKDGEPTDGYIIFSKCVGIFAIVLGIILFIVYMVK' A
#
# COMPACT_ATOMS: atom_id res chain seq x y z
N GLY A 1 -8.44 -0.32 24.08
CA GLY A 1 -9.27 -1.46 23.78
C GLY A 1 -8.90 -2.11 22.46
N ALA A 2 -9.57 -3.23 22.16
CA ALA A 2 -9.30 -4.00 20.95
C ALA A 2 -9.57 -3.18 19.68
N LYS A 3 -10.54 -2.30 19.73
CA LYS A 3 -10.88 -1.46 18.59
C LYS A 3 -9.73 -0.53 18.22
N LEU A 4 -9.05 0.04 19.19
CA LEU A 4 -7.91 0.91 18.96
C LEU A 4 -6.75 0.12 18.35
N MET A 5 -6.53 -1.11 18.80
CA MET A 5 -5.49 -1.98 18.25
C MET A 5 -5.72 -2.24 16.77
N TRP A 6 -6.96 -2.55 16.38
CA TRP A 6 -7.29 -2.78 14.99
C TRP A 6 -7.06 -1.54 14.14
N GLU A 7 -7.38 -0.38 14.65
CA GLU A 7 -7.16 0.87 13.94
C GLU A 7 -5.67 1.13 13.71
N ILE A 8 -4.85 0.89 14.74
CA ILE A 8 -3.40 1.06 14.62
C ILE A 8 -2.82 0.04 13.64
N ILE A 9 -3.25 -1.22 13.74
CA ILE A 9 -2.80 -2.27 12.82
C ILE A 9 -3.17 -1.90 11.39
N GLY A 10 -4.39 -1.42 11.19
CA GLY A 10 -4.84 -0.98 9.87
C GLY A 10 -3.96 0.13 9.29
N SER A 11 -3.59 1.11 10.14
CA SER A 11 -2.71 2.19 9.70
C SER A 11 -1.35 1.66 9.28
N ILE A 12 -0.79 0.74 10.05
CA ILE A 12 0.50 0.15 9.75
C ILE A 12 0.44 -0.64 8.44
N VAL A 13 -0.62 -1.41 8.25
CA VAL A 13 -0.81 -2.20 7.02
C VAL A 13 -0.89 -1.27 5.81
N ILE A 14 -1.65 -0.19 5.90
CA ILE A 14 -1.76 0.80 4.83
C ILE A 14 -0.40 1.40 4.52
N PHE A 15 0.35 1.75 5.55
CA PHE A 15 1.68 2.34 5.39
C PHE A 15 2.63 1.36 4.69
N ILE A 16 2.67 0.11 5.16
CA ILE A 16 3.54 -0.91 4.56
C ILE A 16 3.14 -1.16 3.10
N PHE A 17 1.84 -1.24 2.84
CA PHE A 17 1.33 -1.44 1.49
C PHE A 17 1.75 -0.29 0.57
N GLY A 18 1.68 0.94 1.09
CA GLY A 18 2.12 2.11 0.35
C GLY A 18 3.61 2.07 0.02
N LEU A 19 4.42 1.63 0.98
CA LEU A 19 5.85 1.48 0.75
C LEU A 19 6.13 0.45 -0.34
N LEU A 20 5.43 -0.67 -0.32
CA LEU A 20 5.59 -1.71 -1.33
C LEU A 20 5.20 -1.19 -2.71
N LEU A 21 4.10 -0.47 -2.79
CA LEU A 21 3.64 0.10 -4.05
C LEU A 21 4.61 1.14 -4.60
N PHE A 22 5.26 1.89 -3.70
CA PHE A 22 6.19 2.94 -4.11
C PHE A 22 7.54 2.38 -4.50
N PHE A 23 8.11 1.51 -3.66
CA PHE A 23 9.46 1.03 -3.87
C PHE A 23 9.53 -0.22 -4.75
N LYS A 24 8.57 -1.13 -4.58
CA LYS A 24 8.57 -2.40 -5.31
C LYS A 24 7.19 -2.70 -5.90
N PRO A 25 6.74 -1.90 -6.85
CA PRO A 25 5.45 -2.16 -7.50
C PRO A 25 5.46 -3.50 -8.24
N GLU A 26 6.64 -3.97 -8.64
CA GLU A 26 6.77 -5.23 -9.34
C GLU A 26 6.35 -6.43 -8.51
N LEU A 27 6.54 -6.36 -7.18
CA LEU A 27 6.12 -7.46 -6.31
C LEU A 27 4.61 -7.66 -6.35
N ILE A 28 3.87 -6.57 -6.31
CA ILE A 28 2.42 -6.64 -6.37
C ILE A 28 1.97 -7.12 -7.73
N TRP A 29 2.64 -6.69 -8.80
CA TRP A 29 2.37 -7.18 -10.14
C TRP A 29 2.59 -8.70 -10.24
N ARG A 30 3.68 -9.19 -9.65
CA ARG A 30 3.96 -10.62 -9.65
C ARG A 30 2.89 -11.41 -8.92
N ILE A 31 2.44 -10.92 -7.78
CA ILE A 31 1.40 -11.60 -7.01
C ILE A 31 0.12 -11.69 -7.82
N LYS A 32 -0.27 -10.59 -8.46
CA LYS A 32 -1.45 -10.57 -9.32
C LYS A 32 -1.26 -11.48 -10.55
N HIS A 33 -0.07 -11.45 -11.12
CA HIS A 33 0.22 -12.23 -12.32
C HIS A 33 0.13 -13.73 -12.05
N SER A 34 0.54 -14.16 -10.87
CA SER A 34 0.46 -15.58 -10.51
C SER A 34 -0.99 -16.06 -10.40
N TRP A 35 -1.92 -15.14 -10.19
CA TRP A 35 -3.34 -15.48 -10.11
C TRP A 35 -4.04 -15.41 -11.46
N ASP A 36 -3.64 -14.49 -12.32
CA ASP A 36 -4.35 -14.18 -13.55
C ASP A 36 -3.75 -14.82 -14.81
N VAL A 37 -2.59 -15.39 -14.73
CA VAL A 37 -1.92 -16.07 -15.85
C VAL A 37 -2.00 -15.28 -17.17
N LYS A 38 -1.83 -13.99 -17.11
CA LYS A 38 -1.77 -13.17 -18.32
C LYS A 38 -0.34 -12.78 -18.58
N ASP A 39 0.14 -13.07 -19.78
CA ASP A 39 1.47 -12.68 -20.19
C ASP A 39 1.55 -11.18 -20.32
N GLY A 40 2.53 -10.58 -19.67
CA GLY A 40 2.71 -9.16 -19.76
C GLY A 40 3.65 -8.64 -18.69
N GLU A 41 4.44 -7.66 -19.07
CA GLU A 41 5.26 -6.93 -18.13
C GLU A 41 4.49 -5.72 -17.60
N PRO A 42 4.81 -5.23 -16.39
CA PRO A 42 4.16 -4.03 -15.91
C PRO A 42 4.43 -2.86 -16.86
N THR A 43 3.37 -2.21 -17.29
CA THR A 43 3.49 -1.05 -18.16
C THR A 43 3.97 0.15 -17.37
N ASP A 44 4.57 1.12 -18.09
CA ASP A 44 5.00 2.36 -17.45
C ASP A 44 3.83 3.06 -16.75
N GLY A 45 2.66 3.05 -17.37
CA GLY A 45 1.47 3.62 -16.76
C GLY A 45 1.09 2.93 -15.45
N TYR A 46 1.23 1.61 -15.38
CA TYR A 46 0.96 0.88 -14.15
C TYR A 46 1.93 1.27 -13.05
N ILE A 47 3.22 1.39 -13.39
CA ILE A 47 4.25 1.75 -12.42
C ILE A 47 4.00 3.15 -11.88
N ILE A 48 3.69 4.11 -12.75
CA ILE A 48 3.39 5.48 -12.33
C ILE A 48 2.15 5.49 -11.43
N PHE A 49 1.10 4.78 -11.84
CA PHE A 49 -0.12 4.69 -11.04
C PHE A 49 0.17 4.08 -9.67
N SER A 50 0.94 3.01 -9.64
CA SER A 50 1.29 2.36 -8.38
C SER A 50 2.07 3.28 -7.45
N LYS A 51 3.00 4.05 -8.00
CA LYS A 51 3.76 5.01 -7.21
C LYS A 51 2.85 6.09 -6.63
N CYS A 52 1.93 6.61 -7.42
CA CYS A 52 0.99 7.63 -6.95
C CYS A 52 0.10 7.08 -5.83
N VAL A 53 -0.43 5.89 -6.02
CA VAL A 53 -1.26 5.24 -4.99
C VAL A 53 -0.41 4.95 -3.74
N GLY A 54 0.84 4.54 -3.94
CA GLY A 54 1.76 4.28 -2.84
C GLY A 54 2.01 5.53 -2.00
N ILE A 55 2.31 6.64 -2.66
CA ILE A 55 2.51 7.92 -1.95
C ILE A 55 1.25 8.30 -1.18
N PHE A 56 0.10 8.19 -1.82
CA PHE A 56 -1.18 8.51 -1.17
C PHE A 56 -1.40 7.62 0.05
N ALA A 57 -1.13 6.32 -0.09
CA ALA A 57 -1.29 5.38 1.02
C ALA A 57 -0.33 5.67 2.16
N ILE A 58 0.93 6.03 1.85
CA ILE A 58 1.91 6.37 2.86
C ILE A 58 1.45 7.60 3.64
N VAL A 59 1.05 8.65 2.94
CA VAL A 59 0.58 9.88 3.58
C VAL A 59 -0.65 9.60 4.43
N LEU A 60 -1.59 8.85 3.88
CA LEU A 60 -2.81 8.50 4.61
C LEU A 60 -2.48 7.68 5.86
N GLY A 61 -1.58 6.71 5.74
CA GLY A 61 -1.17 5.90 6.87
C GLY A 61 -0.52 6.74 7.97
N ILE A 62 0.33 7.67 7.60
CA ILE A 62 0.97 8.57 8.58
C ILE A 62 -0.08 9.43 9.28
N ILE A 63 -1.00 10.01 8.52
CA ILE A 63 -2.04 10.86 9.07
C ILE A 63 -2.90 10.06 10.04
N LEU A 64 -3.34 8.88 9.65
CA LEU A 64 -4.16 8.03 10.50
C LEU A 64 -3.41 7.63 11.77
N PHE A 65 -2.13 7.29 11.63
CA PHE A 65 -1.32 6.90 12.77
C PHE A 65 -1.23 8.06 13.79
N ILE A 66 -0.97 9.27 13.30
CA ILE A 66 -0.85 10.44 14.17
C ILE A 66 -2.20 10.71 14.85
N VAL A 67 -3.29 10.64 14.10
CA VAL A 67 -4.62 10.89 14.65
C VAL A 67 -4.94 9.90 15.78
N TYR A 68 -4.64 8.61 15.57
CA TYR A 68 -4.91 7.60 16.58
C TYR A 68 -3.98 7.71 17.79
N MET A 69 -2.75 8.17 17.56
CA MET A 69 -1.81 8.35 18.66
C MET A 69 -2.17 9.56 19.53
N VAL A 70 -2.70 10.62 18.91
CA VAL A 70 -3.09 11.82 19.64
C VAL A 70 -4.41 11.62 20.39
N LYS A 71 -5.28 10.75 19.88
CA LYS A 71 -6.50 10.43 20.60
C LYS A 71 -6.16 9.66 21.85
#